data_8772c2b0514f219c0cafde0aae713231
#
_entry.id   8772c2b0514f219c0cafde0aae713231
#
_cell.length_a   1.000
_cell.length_b   1.000
_cell.length_c   1.000
_cell.angle_alpha   90.00
_cell.angle_beta   90.00
_cell.angle_gamma   90.00
#
_symmetry.space_group_name_H-M   'P 1'
#
loop_
_entity.id
_entity.type
_entity.pdbx_description
1 polymer ?
#
loop_
_entity_poly.entity_id
_entity_poly.type
_entity_poly.pdbx_seq_one_letter_code
_entity_poly.pdbx_strand_id
1 'polypeptide(L)'
;YSFFALYANIDGFDPAAQAVPMSERPEIDRWVISLLNTLIKDVKAAYEDYDITGAGRLIQDFVCDHVSNWYVRLGRKRFWGGQMDTDKLSAYQTLYPVLVAVAKLAAPIAPFFMDRLYLDLVEGESESVHYVAMPAYDETVVDKDLEERMALAQRATSMVLALRRKAEINVRKPLSKIIIPVIDAH
;
A
#
# COMPACT_ATOMS: atom_id res chain seq x y z
N TYR A 1 10.30 -2.59 -2.19
CA TYR A 1 10.96 -1.98 -3.35
C TYR A 1 11.44 -3.03 -4.35
N SER A 2 12.30 -3.98 -3.96
CA SER A 2 12.91 -4.98 -4.88
C SER A 2 11.88 -5.74 -5.73
N PHE A 3 10.71 -6.05 -5.18
CA PHE A 3 9.62 -6.65 -5.95
C PHE A 3 9.16 -5.71 -7.08
N PHE A 4 8.89 -4.45 -6.76
CA PHE A 4 8.48 -3.47 -7.78
C PHE A 4 9.55 -3.27 -8.85
N ALA A 5 10.79 -2.98 -8.43
CA ALA A 5 11.90 -2.71 -9.35
C ALA A 5 12.16 -3.87 -10.31
N LEU A 6 12.11 -5.13 -9.81
CA LEU A 6 12.31 -6.30 -10.64
C LEU A 6 11.28 -6.38 -11.78
N TYR A 7 9.99 -6.29 -11.45
CA TYR A 7 8.94 -6.46 -12.46
C TYR A 7 8.76 -5.20 -13.32
N ALA A 8 8.88 -4.00 -12.77
CA ALA A 8 8.82 -2.76 -13.52
C ALA A 8 9.90 -2.69 -14.61
N ASN A 9 11.13 -3.12 -14.29
CA ASN A 9 12.22 -3.17 -15.28
C ASN A 9 11.99 -4.24 -16.35
N ILE A 10 11.50 -5.43 -15.97
CA ILE A 10 11.21 -6.51 -16.95
C ILE A 10 10.09 -6.09 -17.90
N ASP A 11 9.04 -5.47 -17.37
CA ASP A 11 7.86 -5.08 -18.13
C ASP A 11 8.01 -3.73 -18.85
N GLY A 12 9.11 -2.99 -18.61
CA GLY A 12 9.33 -1.65 -19.17
C GLY A 12 8.28 -0.64 -18.73
N PHE A 13 7.90 -0.66 -17.44
CA PHE A 13 6.91 0.26 -16.91
C PHE A 13 7.40 1.71 -17.02
N ASP A 14 6.57 2.55 -17.65
CA ASP A 14 6.80 3.98 -17.76
C ASP A 14 5.84 4.72 -16.80
N PRO A 15 6.38 5.42 -15.77
CA PRO A 15 5.54 6.21 -14.85
C PRO A 15 4.77 7.35 -15.56
N ALA A 16 5.23 7.82 -16.73
CA ALA A 16 4.56 8.85 -17.51
C ALA A 16 3.47 8.31 -18.47
N ALA A 17 3.27 6.98 -18.50
CA ALA A 17 2.22 6.37 -19.31
C ALA A 17 0.82 6.91 -18.93
N GLN A 18 -0.11 6.89 -19.91
CA GLN A 18 -1.47 7.34 -19.69
C GLN A 18 -2.09 6.68 -18.44
N ALA A 19 -2.59 7.51 -17.54
CA ALA A 19 -3.14 7.04 -16.27
C ALA A 19 -4.46 6.30 -16.47
N VAL A 20 -4.57 5.13 -15.84
CA VAL A 20 -5.85 4.43 -15.69
C VAL A 20 -6.72 5.23 -14.69
N PRO A 21 -7.93 5.66 -15.07
CA PRO A 21 -8.81 6.41 -14.17
C PRO A 21 -9.11 5.65 -12.88
N MET A 22 -9.26 6.35 -11.75
CA MET A 22 -9.55 5.72 -10.45
C MET A 22 -10.85 4.89 -10.47
N SER A 23 -11.85 5.31 -11.26
CA SER A 23 -13.11 4.59 -11.41
C SER A 23 -12.97 3.22 -12.10
N GLU A 24 -11.93 3.05 -12.91
CA GLU A 24 -11.66 1.82 -13.66
C GLU A 24 -10.67 0.91 -12.90
N ARG A 25 -10.05 1.41 -11.82
CA ARG A 25 -9.11 0.61 -11.02
C ARG A 25 -9.85 -0.39 -10.14
N PRO A 26 -9.30 -1.59 -9.93
CA PRO A 26 -9.81 -2.55 -8.97
C PRO A 26 -9.97 -1.96 -7.56
N GLU A 27 -10.91 -2.49 -6.79
CA GLU A 27 -11.19 -2.04 -5.42
C GLU A 27 -9.96 -2.04 -4.52
N ILE A 28 -9.07 -3.02 -4.68
CA ILE A 28 -7.83 -3.12 -3.91
C ILE A 28 -6.85 -1.97 -4.21
N ASP A 29 -6.83 -1.46 -5.44
CA ASP A 29 -5.99 -0.31 -5.83
C ASP A 29 -6.56 0.98 -5.23
N ARG A 30 -7.89 1.16 -5.32
CA ARG A 30 -8.58 2.31 -4.73
C ARG A 30 -8.41 2.35 -3.21
N TRP A 31 -8.51 1.17 -2.57
CA TRP A 31 -8.28 1.03 -1.14
C TRP A 31 -6.89 1.48 -0.70
N VAL A 32 -5.83 1.00 -1.36
CA VAL A 32 -4.46 1.35 -0.92
C VAL A 32 -4.14 2.82 -1.19
N ILE A 33 -4.72 3.43 -2.22
CA ILE A 33 -4.58 4.88 -2.49
C ILE A 33 -5.34 5.70 -1.45
N SER A 34 -6.56 5.29 -1.08
CA SER A 34 -7.32 5.91 0.02
C SER A 34 -6.52 5.87 1.31
N LEU A 35 -6.04 4.68 1.68
CA LEU A 35 -5.28 4.48 2.90
C LEU A 35 -3.94 5.25 2.91
N LEU A 36 -3.28 5.38 1.75
CA LEU A 36 -2.10 6.24 1.60
C LEU A 36 -2.43 7.70 1.93
N ASN A 37 -3.57 8.21 1.44
CA ASN A 37 -3.95 9.59 1.71
C ASN A 37 -4.30 9.80 3.20
N THR A 38 -4.95 8.84 3.84
CA THR A 38 -5.13 8.84 5.30
C THR A 38 -3.78 8.88 6.01
N LEU A 39 -2.82 8.04 5.61
CA LEU A 39 -1.46 8.05 6.16
C LEU A 39 -0.77 9.41 5.99
N ILE A 40 -0.85 10.03 4.81
CA ILE A 40 -0.24 11.35 4.55
C ILE A 40 -0.75 12.38 5.55
N LYS A 41 -2.05 12.41 5.80
CA LYS A 41 -2.68 13.32 6.77
C LYS A 41 -2.15 13.06 8.19
N ASP A 42 -2.19 11.80 8.61
CA ASP A 42 -1.85 11.41 9.98
C ASP A 42 -0.35 11.58 10.28
N VAL A 43 0.53 11.24 9.33
CA VAL A 43 1.97 11.44 9.47
C VAL A 43 2.34 12.92 9.53
N LYS A 44 1.69 13.76 8.71
CA LYS A 44 1.90 15.22 8.79
C LYS A 44 1.49 15.77 10.16
N ALA A 45 0.33 15.38 10.66
CA ALA A 45 -0.13 15.78 11.99
C ALA A 45 0.85 15.32 13.08
N ALA A 46 1.35 14.08 13.01
CA ALA A 46 2.35 13.60 13.96
C ALA A 46 3.66 14.39 13.90
N TYR A 47 4.12 14.78 12.71
CA TYR A 47 5.31 15.65 12.59
C TYR A 47 5.08 17.05 13.13
N GLU A 48 3.90 17.64 12.92
CA GLU A 48 3.52 18.94 13.48
C GLU A 48 3.50 18.91 15.01
N ASP A 49 3.08 17.78 15.61
CA ASP A 49 3.10 17.55 17.06
C ASP A 49 4.46 17.06 17.59
N TYR A 50 5.50 17.00 16.76
CA TYR A 50 6.83 16.46 17.10
C TYR A 50 6.81 14.99 17.54
N ASP A 51 5.76 14.22 17.24
CA ASP A 51 5.68 12.77 17.50
C ASP A 51 6.35 11.96 16.38
N ILE A 52 7.66 11.97 16.34
CA ILE A 52 8.45 11.22 15.35
C ILE A 52 8.25 9.71 15.51
N THR A 53 8.06 9.23 16.74
CA THR A 53 7.83 7.81 17.01
C THR A 53 6.47 7.36 16.47
N GLY A 54 5.42 8.15 16.67
CA GLY A 54 4.09 7.92 16.11
C GLY A 54 4.13 7.93 14.59
N ALA A 55 4.75 8.92 13.97
CA ALA A 55 4.93 8.99 12.53
C ALA A 55 5.62 7.72 11.98
N GLY A 56 6.71 7.29 12.63
CA GLY A 56 7.44 6.08 12.25
C GLY A 56 6.59 4.81 12.33
N ARG A 57 5.76 4.66 13.37
CA ARG A 57 4.85 3.52 13.53
C ARG A 57 3.76 3.52 12.46
N LEU A 58 3.14 4.66 12.19
CA LEU A 58 2.13 4.79 11.13
C LEU A 58 2.69 4.35 9.76
N ILE A 59 3.88 4.82 9.41
CA ILE A 59 4.55 4.43 8.16
C ILE A 59 4.89 2.94 8.15
N GLN A 60 5.42 2.40 9.26
CA GLN A 60 5.77 0.98 9.38
C GLN A 60 4.54 0.08 9.21
N ASP A 61 3.45 0.38 9.90
CA ASP A 61 2.21 -0.40 9.85
C ASP A 61 1.63 -0.37 8.42
N PHE A 62 1.60 0.82 7.80
CA PHE A 62 1.17 0.94 6.41
C PHE A 62 2.00 0.09 5.45
N VAL A 63 3.33 0.19 5.53
CA VAL A 63 4.23 -0.53 4.61
C VAL A 63 4.21 -2.04 4.85
N CYS A 64 4.25 -2.47 6.12
CA CYS A 64 4.33 -3.89 6.45
C CYS A 64 2.98 -4.59 6.32
N ASP A 65 1.93 -4.05 6.94
CA ASP A 65 0.66 -4.75 7.05
C ASP A 65 -0.23 -4.54 5.84
N HIS A 66 -0.28 -3.31 5.30
CA HIS A 66 -1.18 -3.01 4.20
C HIS A 66 -0.52 -3.18 2.83
N VAL A 67 0.65 -2.57 2.60
CA VAL A 67 1.30 -2.64 1.28
C VAL A 67 1.93 -4.02 1.05
N SER A 68 2.80 -4.47 1.93
CA SER A 68 3.57 -5.71 1.73
C SER A 68 2.72 -6.96 1.94
N ASN A 69 2.11 -7.10 3.14
CA ASN A 69 1.42 -8.32 3.54
C ASN A 69 0.02 -8.46 2.93
N TRP A 70 -0.55 -7.37 2.41
CA TRP A 70 -1.89 -7.40 1.83
C TRP A 70 -1.86 -7.05 0.34
N TYR A 71 -1.59 -5.81 -0.03
CA TYR A 71 -1.65 -5.35 -1.42
C TYR A 71 -0.72 -6.15 -2.36
N VAL A 72 0.58 -6.15 -2.08
CA VAL A 72 1.57 -6.84 -2.91
C VAL A 72 1.36 -8.35 -2.86
N ARG A 73 1.11 -8.92 -1.68
CA ARG A 73 0.94 -10.38 -1.53
C ARG A 73 -0.27 -10.90 -2.31
N LEU A 74 -1.40 -10.22 -2.27
CA LEU A 74 -2.61 -10.62 -3.00
C LEU A 74 -2.52 -10.29 -4.49
N GLY A 75 -1.90 -9.14 -4.81
CA GLY A 75 -1.73 -8.65 -6.17
C GLY A 75 -0.61 -9.28 -6.98
N ARG A 76 0.19 -10.21 -6.41
CA ARG A 76 1.38 -10.76 -7.09
C ARG A 76 1.12 -11.25 -8.51
N LYS A 77 -0.01 -11.91 -8.74
CA LYS A 77 -0.35 -12.47 -10.05
C LYS A 77 -0.52 -11.40 -11.12
N ARG A 78 -0.89 -10.19 -10.75
CA ARG A 78 -1.05 -9.06 -11.67
C ARG A 78 0.28 -8.60 -12.26
N PHE A 79 1.39 -8.78 -11.50
CA PHE A 79 2.74 -8.44 -11.92
C PHE A 79 3.45 -9.59 -12.67
N TRP A 80 2.99 -10.85 -12.49
CA TRP A 80 3.64 -12.03 -13.05
C TRP A 80 3.18 -12.34 -14.45
N GLY A 81 4.05 -12.17 -15.42
CA GLY A 81 3.82 -12.65 -16.78
C GLY A 81 2.72 -11.90 -17.55
N GLY A 82 2.53 -12.30 -18.80
CA GLY A 82 1.55 -11.67 -19.68
C GLY A 82 2.00 -10.34 -20.26
N GLN A 83 1.20 -9.83 -21.17
CA GLN A 83 1.38 -8.50 -21.73
C GLN A 83 0.91 -7.43 -20.72
N MET A 84 1.36 -6.19 -20.92
CA MET A 84 0.89 -5.03 -20.17
C MET A 84 -0.58 -4.76 -20.53
N ASP A 85 -1.51 -5.28 -19.73
CA ASP A 85 -2.94 -4.97 -19.82
C ASP A 85 -3.31 -3.85 -18.86
N THR A 86 -4.57 -3.41 -18.91
CA THR A 86 -5.08 -2.32 -18.06
C THR A 86 -4.98 -2.66 -16.57
N ASP A 87 -5.20 -3.91 -16.18
CA ASP A 87 -5.13 -4.32 -14.77
C ASP A 87 -3.68 -4.30 -14.26
N LYS A 88 -2.73 -4.80 -15.05
CA LYS A 88 -1.31 -4.77 -14.73
C LYS A 88 -0.78 -3.33 -14.68
N LEU A 89 -1.17 -2.49 -15.66
CA LEU A 89 -0.81 -1.08 -15.68
C LEU A 89 -1.37 -0.36 -14.45
N SER A 90 -2.64 -0.60 -14.08
CA SER A 90 -3.25 -0.07 -12.87
C SER A 90 -2.47 -0.46 -11.61
N ALA A 91 -2.00 -1.72 -11.51
CA ALA A 91 -1.20 -2.18 -10.38
C ALA A 91 0.13 -1.42 -10.26
N TYR A 92 0.84 -1.20 -11.37
CA TYR A 92 2.06 -0.40 -11.36
C TYR A 92 1.80 1.06 -11.02
N GLN A 93 0.79 1.68 -11.65
CA GLN A 93 0.40 3.07 -11.41
C GLN A 93 -0.19 3.30 -10.01
N THR A 94 -0.48 2.24 -9.29
CA THR A 94 -0.87 2.29 -7.87
C THR A 94 0.33 2.11 -6.96
N LEU A 95 1.17 1.11 -7.21
CA LEU A 95 2.30 0.81 -6.33
C LEU A 95 3.43 1.85 -6.45
N TYR A 96 3.68 2.41 -7.64
CA TYR A 96 4.70 3.42 -7.85
C TYR A 96 4.51 4.68 -6.99
N PRO A 97 3.36 5.40 -7.06
CA PRO A 97 3.14 6.58 -6.22
C PRO A 97 3.11 6.25 -4.72
N VAL A 98 2.68 5.04 -4.33
CA VAL A 98 2.76 4.58 -2.94
C VAL A 98 4.22 4.53 -2.47
N LEU A 99 5.13 3.96 -3.26
CA LEU A 99 6.55 3.88 -2.91
C LEU A 99 7.20 5.26 -2.85
N VAL A 100 6.90 6.13 -3.82
CA VAL A 100 7.41 7.51 -3.85
C VAL A 100 6.92 8.31 -2.64
N ALA A 101 5.63 8.20 -2.30
CA ALA A 101 5.07 8.89 -1.14
C ALA A 101 5.69 8.38 0.18
N VAL A 102 5.87 7.07 0.33
CA VAL A 102 6.54 6.48 1.50
C VAL A 102 7.98 6.99 1.63
N ALA A 103 8.73 7.07 0.51
CA ALA A 103 10.08 7.61 0.53
C ALA A 103 10.11 9.06 1.04
N LYS A 104 9.17 9.90 0.57
CA LYS A 104 9.05 11.30 1.02
C LYS A 104 8.63 11.40 2.49
N LEU A 105 7.64 10.62 2.94
CA LEU A 105 7.14 10.64 4.32
C LEU A 105 8.17 10.14 5.32
N ALA A 106 8.95 9.12 4.97
CA ALA A 106 9.93 8.52 5.86
C ALA A 106 11.33 9.17 5.79
N ALA A 107 11.55 10.12 4.88
CA ALA A 107 12.84 10.80 4.73
C ALA A 107 13.34 11.47 6.02
N PRO A 108 12.51 12.12 6.86
CA PRO A 108 12.97 12.67 8.14
C PRO A 108 13.47 11.62 9.14
N ILE A 109 13.02 10.36 9.02
CA ILE A 109 13.34 9.28 9.95
C ILE A 109 14.54 8.46 9.45
N ALA A 110 14.58 8.16 8.16
CA ALA A 110 15.60 7.34 7.52
C ALA A 110 16.21 8.04 6.29
N PRO A 111 16.89 9.17 6.47
CA PRO A 111 17.22 10.10 5.39
C PRO A 111 18.03 9.45 4.25
N PHE A 112 19.07 8.70 4.57
CA PHE A 112 19.95 8.12 3.54
C PHE A 112 19.27 7.00 2.74
N PHE A 113 18.51 6.14 3.41
CA PHE A 113 17.82 5.04 2.74
C PHE A 113 16.68 5.56 1.87
N MET A 114 15.90 6.52 2.36
CA MET A 114 14.77 7.09 1.63
C MET A 114 15.21 7.97 0.47
N ASP A 115 16.33 8.64 0.60
CA ASP A 115 16.95 9.39 -0.49
C ASP A 115 17.36 8.45 -1.62
N ARG A 116 18.07 7.37 -1.30
CA ARG A 116 18.43 6.36 -2.28
C ARG A 116 17.22 5.72 -2.94
N LEU A 117 16.19 5.35 -2.15
CA LEU A 117 14.96 4.78 -2.66
C LEU A 117 14.23 5.74 -3.62
N TYR A 118 14.18 7.03 -3.26
CA TYR A 118 13.57 8.05 -4.09
C TYR A 118 14.28 8.21 -5.43
N LEU A 119 15.61 8.32 -5.41
CA LEU A 119 16.43 8.46 -6.63
C LEU A 119 16.35 7.22 -7.53
N ASP A 120 16.19 6.02 -6.95
CA ASP A 120 15.98 4.79 -7.72
C ASP A 120 14.57 4.69 -8.36
N LEU A 121 13.60 5.45 -7.86
CA LEU A 121 12.21 5.45 -8.36
C LEU A 121 11.95 6.58 -9.35
N VAL A 122 12.55 7.75 -9.12
CA VAL A 122 12.22 8.99 -9.83
C VAL A 122 13.46 9.47 -10.56
N GLU A 123 13.49 9.28 -11.88
CA GLU A 123 14.61 9.73 -12.71
C GLU A 123 14.47 11.22 -13.06
N GLY A 124 15.49 12.01 -12.71
CA GLY A 124 15.68 13.37 -13.25
C GLY A 124 14.79 14.48 -12.69
N GLU A 125 13.88 14.20 -11.75
CA GLU A 125 13.01 15.23 -11.16
C GLU A 125 13.70 16.03 -10.05
N SER A 126 14.64 15.46 -9.32
CA SER A 126 15.36 16.10 -8.23
C SER A 126 16.65 15.35 -7.93
N GLU A 127 17.63 16.07 -7.41
CA GLU A 127 18.91 15.50 -6.94
C GLU A 127 18.80 14.81 -5.58
N SER A 128 17.69 15.01 -4.84
CA SER A 128 17.46 14.42 -3.53
C SER A 128 16.00 14.51 -3.11
N VAL A 129 15.53 13.51 -2.34
CA VAL A 129 14.21 13.53 -1.68
C VAL A 129 14.05 14.72 -0.74
N HIS A 130 15.16 15.25 -0.20
CA HIS A 130 15.17 16.35 0.75
C HIS A 130 14.88 17.72 0.10
N TYR A 131 14.93 17.81 -1.22
CA TYR A 131 14.62 19.04 -1.96
C TYR A 131 13.17 19.09 -2.48
N VAL A 132 12.42 18.01 -2.26
CA VAL A 132 11.03 17.94 -2.72
C VAL A 132 10.05 18.09 -1.57
N ALA A 133 8.86 18.61 -1.87
CA ALA A 133 7.81 18.78 -0.88
C ALA A 133 7.26 17.41 -0.41
N MET A 134 6.79 17.37 0.84
CA MET A 134 6.01 16.27 1.37
C MET A 134 4.78 16.01 0.48
N PRO A 135 4.30 14.75 0.40
CA PRO A 135 3.12 14.44 -0.39
C PRO A 135 1.92 15.29 0.01
N ALA A 136 1.15 15.75 -0.97
CA ALA A 136 -0.09 16.46 -0.70
C ALA A 136 -1.19 15.46 -0.31
N TYR A 137 -2.03 15.86 0.66
CA TYR A 137 -3.25 15.14 1.00
C TYR A 137 -4.34 15.48 -0.03
N ASP A 138 -4.99 14.46 -0.57
CA ASP A 138 -6.11 14.60 -1.48
C ASP A 138 -7.34 13.90 -0.87
N GLU A 139 -8.29 14.69 -0.37
CA GLU A 139 -9.52 14.19 0.24
C GLU A 139 -10.42 13.49 -0.77
N THR A 140 -10.33 13.84 -2.05
CA THR A 140 -11.23 13.32 -3.09
C THR A 140 -11.05 11.83 -3.37
N VAL A 141 -9.90 11.28 -3.05
CA VAL A 141 -9.60 9.84 -3.23
C VAL A 141 -9.77 9.02 -1.95
N VAL A 142 -10.16 9.66 -0.83
CA VAL A 142 -10.39 8.98 0.45
C VAL A 142 -11.77 8.35 0.49
N ASP A 143 -11.82 7.04 0.66
CA ASP A 143 -13.03 6.23 0.82
C ASP A 143 -12.98 5.50 2.18
N LYS A 144 -13.54 6.13 3.21
CA LYS A 144 -13.53 5.58 4.57
C LYS A 144 -14.32 4.29 4.71
N ASP A 145 -15.43 4.15 3.99
CA ASP A 145 -16.23 2.93 4.02
C ASP A 145 -15.44 1.75 3.44
N LEU A 146 -14.65 2.00 2.37
CA LEU A 146 -13.77 1.01 1.79
C LEU A 146 -12.62 0.64 2.75
N GLU A 147 -12.00 1.63 3.42
CA GLU A 147 -10.96 1.38 4.42
C GLU A 147 -11.49 0.51 5.57
N GLU A 148 -12.68 0.79 6.10
CA GLU A 148 -13.31 0.03 7.18
C GLU A 148 -13.66 -1.41 6.76
N ARG A 149 -14.24 -1.60 5.58
CA ARG A 149 -14.52 -2.94 5.02
C ARG A 149 -13.26 -3.76 4.87
N MET A 150 -12.19 -3.17 4.36
CA MET A 150 -10.91 -3.86 4.20
C MET A 150 -10.24 -4.15 5.55
N ALA A 151 -10.32 -3.25 6.52
CA ALA A 151 -9.84 -3.50 7.88
C ALA A 151 -10.60 -4.66 8.54
N LEU A 152 -11.92 -4.76 8.33
CA LEU A 152 -12.72 -5.88 8.80
C LEU A 152 -12.28 -7.20 8.13
N ALA A 153 -12.06 -7.20 6.82
CA ALA A 153 -11.59 -8.36 6.08
C ALA A 153 -10.20 -8.83 6.55
N GLN A 154 -9.28 -7.89 6.81
CA GLN A 154 -7.96 -8.19 7.37
C GLN A 154 -8.06 -8.81 8.76
N ARG A 155 -8.88 -8.24 9.65
CA ARG A 155 -9.12 -8.79 11.00
C ARG A 155 -9.73 -10.19 10.95
N ALA A 156 -10.78 -10.38 10.14
CA ALA A 156 -11.41 -11.68 9.97
C ALA A 156 -10.42 -12.74 9.46
N THR A 157 -9.60 -12.39 8.47
CA THR A 157 -8.56 -13.29 7.94
C THR A 157 -7.54 -13.66 9.02
N SER A 158 -7.06 -12.68 9.79
CA SER A 158 -6.09 -12.90 10.88
C SER A 158 -6.67 -13.82 11.95
N MET A 159 -7.94 -13.63 12.34
CA MET A 159 -8.63 -14.48 13.31
C MET A 159 -8.77 -15.91 12.79
N VAL A 160 -9.16 -16.10 11.53
CA VAL A 160 -9.26 -17.43 10.91
C VAL A 160 -7.91 -18.14 10.88
N LEU A 161 -6.84 -17.42 10.51
CA LEU A 161 -5.48 -17.99 10.50
C LEU A 161 -5.01 -18.36 11.92
N ALA A 162 -5.33 -17.55 12.93
CA ALA A 162 -5.02 -17.84 14.32
C ALA A 162 -5.77 -19.10 14.82
N LEU A 163 -7.06 -19.23 14.50
CA LEU A 163 -7.86 -20.41 14.84
C LEU A 163 -7.35 -21.67 14.14
N ARG A 164 -6.98 -21.59 12.86
CA ARG A 164 -6.36 -22.70 12.14
C ARG A 164 -5.06 -23.16 12.80
N ARG A 165 -4.21 -22.20 13.21
CA ARG A 165 -2.96 -22.51 13.93
C ARG A 165 -3.24 -23.21 15.25
N LYS A 166 -4.21 -22.71 16.04
CA LYS A 166 -4.61 -23.31 17.31
C LYS A 166 -5.16 -24.72 17.15
N ALA A 167 -5.87 -24.99 16.05
CA ALA A 167 -6.45 -26.30 15.73
C ALA A 167 -5.52 -27.19 14.90
N GLU A 168 -4.27 -26.77 14.68
CA GLU A 168 -3.25 -27.48 13.86
C GLU A 168 -3.73 -27.82 12.45
N ILE A 169 -4.63 -26.99 11.90
CA ILE A 169 -5.17 -27.17 10.54
C ILE A 169 -4.27 -26.41 9.55
N ASN A 170 -3.71 -27.14 8.59
CA ASN A 170 -2.90 -26.52 7.54
C ASN A 170 -3.72 -25.44 6.79
N VAL A 171 -3.10 -24.29 6.49
CA VAL A 171 -3.72 -23.16 5.79
C VAL A 171 -4.29 -23.59 4.42
N ARG A 172 -3.64 -24.51 3.72
CA ARG A 172 -4.08 -25.00 2.41
C ARG A 172 -5.18 -26.05 2.47
N LYS A 173 -5.53 -26.56 3.65
CA LYS A 173 -6.63 -27.53 3.78
C LYS A 173 -7.96 -26.81 3.58
N PRO A 174 -8.80 -27.22 2.59
CA PRO A 174 -10.09 -26.59 2.39
C PRO A 174 -11.02 -26.88 3.57
N LEU A 175 -11.84 -25.90 3.94
CA LEU A 175 -12.91 -26.04 4.93
C LEU A 175 -14.23 -25.65 4.26
N SER A 176 -15.31 -26.33 4.68
CA SER A 176 -16.64 -26.15 4.08
C SER A 176 -17.28 -24.81 4.44
N LYS A 177 -16.97 -24.27 5.63
CA LYS A 177 -17.56 -23.02 6.12
C LYS A 177 -16.68 -22.33 7.16
N ILE A 178 -16.86 -21.02 7.28
CA ILE A 178 -16.38 -20.17 8.36
C ILE A 178 -17.62 -19.55 9.00
N ILE A 179 -17.71 -19.59 10.33
CA ILE A 179 -18.79 -18.94 11.09
C ILE A 179 -18.18 -17.73 11.78
N ILE A 180 -18.69 -16.55 11.45
CA ILE A 180 -18.29 -15.29 12.08
C ILE A 180 -19.51 -14.76 12.82
N PRO A 181 -19.48 -14.73 14.17
CA PRO A 181 -20.58 -14.11 14.93
C PRO A 181 -20.56 -12.60 14.67
N VAL A 182 -21.68 -12.07 14.23
CA VAL A 182 -21.90 -10.62 14.09
C VAL A 182 -22.81 -10.23 15.25
N ILE A 183 -22.37 -9.27 16.07
CA ILE A 183 -23.20 -8.66 17.09
C ILE A 183 -23.81 -7.44 16.42
N ASP A 184 -25.07 -7.51 16.05
CA ASP A 184 -25.81 -6.35 15.58
C ASP A 184 -25.86 -5.33 16.73
N ALA A 185 -25.24 -4.18 16.52
CA ALA A 185 -25.45 -3.02 17.37
C ALA A 185 -26.85 -2.47 17.05
N HIS A 186 -27.82 -2.70 17.96
CA HIS A 186 -29.11 -2.03 17.97
C HIS A 186 -28.96 -0.55 18.28
#